data_152dad4bd284820ab77e4773553e0345
#
_entry.id   152dad4bd284820ab77e4773553e0345
#
_cell.length_a   1.000
_cell.length_b   1.000
_cell.length_c   1.000
_cell.angle_alpha   90.00
_cell.angle_beta   90.00
_cell.angle_gamma   90.00
#
_symmetry.space_group_name_H-M   'P 1'
#
loop_
_entity.id
_entity.type
_entity.pdbx_description
1 polymer ?
#
loop_
_entity_poly.entity_id
_entity_poly.type
_entity_poly.pdbx_seq_one_letter_code
_entity_poly.pdbx_strand_id
1 'polypeptide(L)'
;MRESVYILMLMLIAVPIAGELKFHPFQDDFRVSFGTTAFFFFLLWLRKIPAYVSGPLTGCLVVLFRVGLDWLGSERFDLLASIHMHLPAFFFYVTYSCLFSLFRVNERHHRPLLVGGLATLAEIGGNLVELLFRASSWEAVLQLSVIWPVSAIALIRSFFVLSFFNVIQLRQAKWMEEQQRIRSERMLMLIASLYEESVHLKKTLRQVEEITRECYDLYRRMKDSARDENGEAFARQALRIAGQVHEVKKDNQRIYAGLSKLISDENAKDYLPLGELIRIIVRANEKYARLLGKDIRFEARVDAPELPCHIYTTLSLVNNLVANAVEAIRERGTVAVSATLDERQEWLRFAVGDDGPGIAVKDKELLFKPGFTTKFDVSGQPSTGIGLSYVREVAETLQGHVEICENTDGYAAVFIIRLPVAHLVQKG
;
A
#
# COMPACT_ATOMS: atom_id res chain seq x y z
N MET A 1 22.90 -4.67 7.45
CA MET A 1 23.91 -5.44 8.22
C MET A 1 23.28 -6.18 9.41
N ARG A 2 22.46 -5.52 10.26
CA ARG A 2 21.80 -6.16 11.42
C ARG A 2 20.92 -7.38 11.05
N GLU A 3 20.11 -7.30 10.01
CA GLU A 3 19.25 -8.41 9.56
C GLU A 3 20.05 -9.65 9.13
N SER A 4 21.16 -9.45 8.39
CA SER A 4 21.97 -10.58 7.93
C SER A 4 22.68 -11.28 9.08
N VAL A 5 23.06 -10.54 10.13
CA VAL A 5 23.63 -11.11 11.35
C VAL A 5 22.58 -11.91 12.11
N TYR A 6 21.34 -11.39 12.18
CA TYR A 6 20.23 -12.11 12.81
C TYR A 6 19.90 -13.42 12.09
N ILE A 7 19.84 -13.41 10.74
CA ILE A 7 19.62 -14.61 9.93
C ILE A 7 20.74 -15.62 10.14
N LEU A 8 22.02 -15.16 10.20
CA LEU A 8 23.16 -16.03 10.50
C LEU A 8 23.03 -16.68 11.88
N MET A 9 22.69 -15.93 12.91
CA MET A 9 22.48 -16.46 14.27
C MET A 9 21.37 -17.51 14.30
N LEU A 10 20.26 -17.24 13.60
CA LEU A 10 19.13 -18.16 13.49
C LEU A 10 19.56 -19.46 12.76
N MET A 11 20.35 -19.35 11.68
CA MET A 11 20.93 -20.48 10.95
C MET A 11 21.83 -21.33 11.84
N LEU A 12 22.72 -20.70 12.62
CA LEU A 12 23.67 -21.38 13.51
C LEU A 12 22.96 -22.18 14.61
N ILE A 13 21.75 -21.80 15.00
CA ILE A 13 20.92 -22.52 15.98
C ILE A 13 20.05 -23.56 15.29
N ALA A 14 19.36 -23.19 14.21
CA ALA A 14 18.35 -24.03 13.57
C ALA A 14 18.95 -25.23 12.83
N VAL A 15 20.12 -25.06 12.19
CA VAL A 15 20.74 -26.14 11.39
C VAL A 15 21.20 -27.33 12.25
N PRO A 16 21.89 -27.14 13.39
CA PRO A 16 22.23 -28.27 14.29
C PRO A 16 20.99 -28.99 14.79
N ILE A 17 19.96 -28.27 15.24
CA ILE A 17 18.72 -28.85 15.76
C ILE A 17 17.99 -29.65 14.67
N ALA A 18 17.80 -29.03 13.48
CA ALA A 18 17.21 -29.70 12.33
C ALA A 18 18.03 -30.89 11.86
N GLY A 19 19.35 -30.88 12.10
CA GLY A 19 20.28 -31.95 11.80
C GLY A 19 20.02 -33.23 12.57
N GLU A 20 19.39 -33.16 13.74
CA GLU A 20 19.04 -34.34 14.55
C GLU A 20 17.65 -34.91 14.18
N LEU A 21 16.85 -34.19 13.43
CA LEU A 21 15.65 -34.73 12.80
C LEU A 21 16.06 -35.57 11.60
N LYS A 22 16.16 -36.88 11.82
CA LYS A 22 16.60 -37.87 10.85
C LYS A 22 15.46 -38.83 10.52
N PHE A 23 15.32 -39.20 9.26
CA PHE A 23 14.40 -40.25 8.85
C PHE A 23 15.11 -41.21 7.88
N HIS A 24 14.62 -42.43 7.81
CA HIS A 24 15.15 -43.49 6.95
C HIS A 24 14.14 -43.73 5.83
N PRO A 25 14.35 -43.19 4.61
CA PRO A 25 13.41 -43.33 3.50
C PRO A 25 13.41 -44.75 2.88
N PHE A 26 14.46 -45.50 3.12
CA PHE A 26 14.62 -46.88 2.63
C PHE A 26 14.91 -47.82 3.80
N GLN A 27 14.78 -49.13 3.61
CA GLN A 27 15.03 -50.13 4.66
C GLN A 27 16.55 -50.34 4.99
N ASP A 28 17.43 -49.59 4.30
CA ASP A 28 18.86 -49.59 4.50
C ASP A 28 19.31 -48.54 5.52
N ASP A 29 20.58 -48.59 5.95
CA ASP A 29 21.23 -47.65 6.89
C ASP A 29 21.34 -46.20 6.41
N PHE A 30 20.69 -45.85 5.28
CA PHE A 30 20.74 -44.53 4.68
C PHE A 30 19.84 -43.55 5.45
N ARG A 31 20.48 -42.55 6.07
CA ARG A 31 19.83 -41.52 6.90
C ARG A 31 19.73 -40.21 6.16
N VAL A 32 18.54 -39.64 6.12
CA VAL A 32 18.30 -38.28 5.60
C VAL A 32 18.10 -37.32 6.76
N SER A 33 18.91 -36.26 6.81
CA SER A 33 18.86 -35.22 7.84
C SER A 33 18.21 -33.97 7.29
N PHE A 34 17.37 -33.31 8.09
CA PHE A 34 16.81 -31.98 7.77
C PHE A 34 17.81 -30.83 7.93
N GLY A 35 18.99 -31.06 8.53
CA GLY A 35 20.03 -30.04 8.69
C GLY A 35 20.47 -29.42 7.37
N THR A 36 20.68 -30.26 6.32
CA THR A 36 21.05 -29.76 4.98
C THR A 36 19.94 -28.94 4.34
N THR A 37 18.67 -29.35 4.54
CA THR A 37 17.47 -28.64 4.08
C THR A 37 17.42 -27.23 4.68
N ALA A 38 17.59 -27.14 6.00
CA ALA A 38 17.64 -25.87 6.72
C ALA A 38 18.84 -25.02 6.28
N PHE A 39 20.03 -25.64 6.14
CA PHE A 39 21.25 -24.95 5.71
C PHE A 39 21.08 -24.28 4.35
N PHE A 40 20.59 -25.01 3.35
CA PHE A 40 20.34 -24.47 2.02
C PHE A 40 19.30 -23.34 2.04
N PHE A 41 18.21 -23.51 2.79
CA PHE A 41 17.20 -22.46 2.96
C PHE A 41 17.79 -21.15 3.50
N PHE A 42 18.61 -21.23 4.54
CA PHE A 42 19.28 -20.06 5.10
C PHE A 42 20.32 -19.46 4.17
N LEU A 43 21.06 -20.27 3.40
CA LEU A 43 22.01 -19.77 2.41
C LEU A 43 21.32 -18.93 1.32
N LEU A 44 20.13 -19.34 0.88
CA LEU A 44 19.31 -18.54 -0.07
C LEU A 44 18.90 -17.18 0.51
N TRP A 45 18.71 -17.11 1.84
CA TRP A 45 18.32 -15.86 2.52
C TRP A 45 19.53 -14.98 2.85
N LEU A 46 20.68 -15.59 3.08
CA LEU A 46 21.90 -14.91 3.54
C LEU A 46 22.66 -14.27 2.36
N ARG A 47 22.21 -13.09 1.88
CA ARG A 47 22.80 -12.45 0.69
C ARG A 47 24.05 -11.62 0.97
N LYS A 48 24.20 -11.05 2.17
CA LYS A 48 25.30 -10.13 2.52
C LYS A 48 26.51 -10.76 3.13
N ILE A 49 26.38 -11.99 3.68
CA ILE A 49 27.47 -12.74 4.28
C ILE A 49 27.82 -13.85 3.28
N PRO A 50 29.09 -13.96 2.86
CA PRO A 50 29.50 -14.98 1.91
C PRO A 50 29.29 -16.40 2.47
N ALA A 51 28.79 -17.33 1.62
CA ALA A 51 28.51 -18.70 2.05
C ALA A 51 29.78 -19.42 2.55
N TYR A 52 30.94 -19.15 1.96
CA TYR A 52 32.21 -19.75 2.38
C TYR A 52 32.65 -19.35 3.81
N VAL A 53 32.03 -18.33 4.42
CA VAL A 53 32.22 -17.95 5.83
C VAL A 53 31.17 -18.62 6.71
N SER A 54 29.91 -18.61 6.29
CA SER A 54 28.81 -19.17 7.07
C SER A 54 28.85 -20.70 7.15
N GLY A 55 29.33 -21.37 6.09
CA GLY A 55 29.44 -22.83 6.06
C GLY A 55 30.37 -23.43 7.14
N PRO A 56 31.64 -23.02 7.21
CA PRO A 56 32.55 -23.49 8.25
C PRO A 56 32.02 -23.20 9.67
N LEU A 57 31.44 -22.02 9.93
CA LEU A 57 30.83 -21.71 11.22
C LEU A 57 29.69 -22.64 11.57
N THR A 58 28.80 -22.93 10.60
CA THR A 58 27.70 -23.88 10.79
C THR A 58 28.23 -25.29 11.02
N GLY A 59 29.22 -25.74 10.22
CA GLY A 59 29.84 -27.04 10.36
C GLY A 59 30.49 -27.26 11.75
N CYS A 60 31.20 -26.26 12.26
CA CYS A 60 31.78 -26.30 13.62
C CYS A 60 30.65 -26.43 14.66
N LEU A 61 29.58 -25.63 14.56
CA LEU A 61 28.48 -25.69 15.52
C LEU A 61 27.71 -27.00 15.46
N VAL A 62 27.53 -27.60 14.28
CA VAL A 62 26.90 -28.92 14.13
C VAL A 62 27.75 -30.00 14.81
N VAL A 63 29.05 -29.99 14.62
CA VAL A 63 29.96 -30.94 15.30
C VAL A 63 29.91 -30.74 16.81
N LEU A 64 30.07 -29.51 17.29
CA LEU A 64 30.00 -29.18 18.72
C LEU A 64 28.68 -29.62 19.35
N PHE A 65 27.57 -29.35 18.67
CA PHE A 65 26.25 -29.75 19.13
C PHE A 65 26.11 -31.25 19.28
N ARG A 66 26.56 -32.03 18.28
CA ARG A 66 26.52 -33.50 18.32
C ARG A 66 27.44 -34.08 19.38
N VAL A 67 28.65 -33.56 19.52
CA VAL A 67 29.57 -33.95 20.59
C VAL A 67 28.95 -33.67 21.97
N GLY A 68 28.25 -32.52 22.10
CA GLY A 68 27.50 -32.19 23.32
C GLY A 68 26.35 -33.15 23.62
N LEU A 69 25.63 -33.62 22.58
CA LEU A 69 24.59 -34.62 22.77
C LEU A 69 25.17 -36.01 23.17
N ASP A 70 26.30 -36.42 22.59
CA ASP A 70 26.99 -37.66 22.99
C ASP A 70 27.47 -37.58 24.45
N TRP A 71 27.96 -36.40 24.88
CA TRP A 71 28.38 -36.17 26.28
C TRP A 71 27.20 -36.30 27.24
N LEU A 72 26.03 -35.79 26.88
CA LEU A 72 24.81 -35.87 27.72
C LEU A 72 24.20 -37.28 27.73
N GLY A 73 24.39 -38.05 26.65
CA GLY A 73 23.71 -39.35 26.46
C GLY A 73 24.57 -40.57 26.85
N SER A 74 25.88 -40.42 27.10
CA SER A 74 26.79 -41.53 27.31
C SER A 74 27.34 -41.60 28.74
N GLU A 75 27.25 -42.76 29.40
CA GLU A 75 27.87 -42.99 30.72
C GLU A 75 29.42 -42.99 30.67
N ARG A 76 29.99 -43.37 29.52
CA ARG A 76 31.44 -43.32 29.23
C ARG A 76 31.67 -42.50 27.98
N PHE A 77 31.91 -41.21 28.15
CA PHE A 77 32.16 -40.27 27.05
C PHE A 77 33.66 -40.25 26.70
N ASP A 78 33.97 -40.54 25.43
CA ASP A 78 35.27 -40.32 24.83
C ASP A 78 35.21 -39.16 23.83
N LEU A 79 35.81 -38.04 24.20
CA LEU A 79 35.77 -36.79 23.40
C LEU A 79 36.44 -37.01 22.02
N LEU A 80 37.55 -37.73 21.97
CA LEU A 80 38.31 -37.91 20.72
C LEU A 80 37.55 -38.79 19.74
N ALA A 81 36.94 -39.88 20.22
CA ALA A 81 36.11 -40.77 19.43
C ALA A 81 34.85 -40.07 18.90
N SER A 82 34.18 -39.24 19.74
CA SER A 82 32.99 -38.46 19.33
C SER A 82 33.34 -37.42 18.28
N ILE A 83 34.45 -36.68 18.44
CA ILE A 83 34.90 -35.72 17.42
C ILE A 83 35.19 -36.43 16.10
N HIS A 84 35.91 -37.54 16.11
CA HIS A 84 36.23 -38.32 14.91
C HIS A 84 34.94 -38.80 14.18
N MET A 85 33.93 -39.20 14.94
CA MET A 85 32.65 -39.67 14.37
C MET A 85 31.89 -38.51 13.67
N HIS A 86 31.94 -37.31 14.21
CA HIS A 86 31.12 -36.17 13.69
C HIS A 86 31.89 -35.24 12.77
N LEU A 87 33.23 -35.28 12.74
CA LEU A 87 34.08 -34.44 11.90
C LEU A 87 33.74 -34.50 10.39
N PRO A 88 33.34 -35.62 9.80
CA PRO A 88 32.93 -35.68 8.38
C PRO A 88 31.79 -34.70 8.05
N ALA A 89 30.87 -34.46 8.97
CA ALA A 89 29.81 -33.48 8.77
C ALA A 89 30.34 -32.04 8.62
N PHE A 90 31.41 -31.67 9.32
CA PHE A 90 32.07 -30.37 9.13
C PHE A 90 32.50 -30.18 7.68
N PHE A 91 33.17 -31.17 7.10
CA PHE A 91 33.63 -31.12 5.71
C PHE A 91 32.47 -31.04 4.71
N PHE A 92 31.34 -31.67 5.01
CA PHE A 92 30.12 -31.49 4.21
C PHE A 92 29.73 -30.01 4.11
N TYR A 93 29.56 -29.30 5.25
CA TYR A 93 29.11 -27.89 5.26
C TYR A 93 30.14 -26.96 4.61
N VAL A 94 31.44 -27.24 4.79
CA VAL A 94 32.53 -26.49 4.14
C VAL A 94 32.46 -26.66 2.62
N THR A 95 32.42 -27.89 2.14
CA THR A 95 32.39 -28.21 0.69
C THR A 95 31.15 -27.62 0.04
N TYR A 96 29.97 -27.86 0.65
CA TYR A 96 28.70 -27.28 0.15
C TYR A 96 28.78 -25.79 -0.01
N SER A 97 29.21 -25.06 1.03
CA SER A 97 29.27 -23.61 1.03
C SER A 97 30.32 -23.06 0.07
N CYS A 98 31.47 -23.74 -0.10
CA CYS A 98 32.46 -23.36 -1.09
C CYS A 98 31.94 -23.54 -2.52
N LEU A 99 31.30 -24.64 -2.84
CA LEU A 99 30.67 -24.87 -4.16
C LEU A 99 29.53 -23.90 -4.41
N PHE A 100 28.69 -23.65 -3.40
CA PHE A 100 27.61 -22.68 -3.48
C PHE A 100 28.13 -21.28 -3.81
N SER A 101 29.25 -20.87 -3.18
CA SER A 101 29.91 -19.58 -3.48
C SER A 101 30.56 -19.58 -4.86
N LEU A 102 31.27 -20.67 -5.23
CA LEU A 102 31.93 -20.81 -6.52
C LEU A 102 30.92 -20.70 -7.70
N PHE A 103 29.77 -21.33 -7.53
CA PHE A 103 28.67 -21.28 -8.50
C PHE A 103 27.91 -19.95 -8.47
N ARG A 104 28.21 -19.03 -7.56
CA ARG A 104 27.52 -17.73 -7.38
C ARG A 104 26.00 -17.89 -7.36
N VAL A 105 25.51 -18.87 -6.61
CA VAL A 105 24.08 -19.23 -6.60
C VAL A 105 23.22 -18.04 -6.17
N ASN A 106 23.70 -17.24 -5.21
CA ASN A 106 22.99 -16.04 -4.72
C ASN A 106 22.81 -14.93 -5.76
N GLU A 107 23.57 -14.91 -6.84
CA GLU A 107 23.45 -13.90 -7.90
C GLU A 107 22.44 -14.32 -9.00
N ARG A 108 21.99 -15.58 -9.00
CA ARG A 108 21.21 -16.19 -10.09
C ARG A 108 19.74 -16.43 -9.76
N HIS A 109 19.19 -15.72 -8.77
CA HIS A 109 17.79 -15.91 -8.31
C HIS A 109 16.72 -15.80 -9.41
N HIS A 110 17.02 -15.09 -10.51
CA HIS A 110 16.10 -14.95 -11.65
C HIS A 110 15.95 -16.24 -12.49
N ARG A 111 16.76 -17.27 -12.20
CA ARG A 111 16.74 -18.55 -12.93
C ARG A 111 16.59 -19.71 -11.96
N PRO A 112 15.38 -19.96 -11.44
CA PRO A 112 15.17 -20.94 -10.36
C PRO A 112 15.60 -22.36 -10.71
N LEU A 113 15.39 -22.82 -11.93
CA LEU A 113 15.84 -24.15 -12.37
C LEU A 113 17.35 -24.29 -12.31
N LEU A 114 18.08 -23.25 -12.72
CA LEU A 114 19.54 -23.24 -12.67
C LEU A 114 20.05 -23.22 -11.22
N VAL A 115 19.41 -22.42 -10.35
CA VAL A 115 19.71 -22.39 -8.91
C VAL A 115 19.50 -23.76 -8.29
N GLY A 116 18.38 -24.43 -8.58
CA GLY A 116 18.10 -25.79 -8.10
C GLY A 116 19.15 -26.80 -8.55
N GLY A 117 19.51 -26.79 -9.84
CA GLY A 117 20.55 -27.67 -10.38
C GLY A 117 21.93 -27.45 -9.75
N LEU A 118 22.35 -26.17 -9.61
CA LEU A 118 23.64 -25.82 -8.98
C LEU A 118 23.67 -26.17 -7.48
N ALA A 119 22.57 -25.98 -6.77
CA ALA A 119 22.44 -26.37 -5.37
C ALA A 119 22.50 -27.91 -5.22
N THR A 120 21.85 -28.66 -6.11
CA THR A 120 21.94 -30.12 -6.17
C THR A 120 23.39 -30.59 -6.37
N LEU A 121 24.12 -29.95 -7.30
CA LEU A 121 25.54 -30.27 -7.53
C LEU A 121 26.40 -29.96 -6.30
N ALA A 122 26.18 -28.86 -5.64
CA ALA A 122 26.88 -28.48 -4.41
C ALA A 122 26.60 -29.50 -3.28
N GLU A 123 25.35 -29.97 -3.18
CA GLU A 123 24.93 -30.95 -2.20
C GLU A 123 25.55 -32.34 -2.47
N ILE A 124 25.55 -32.79 -3.72
CA ILE A 124 26.20 -34.03 -4.12
C ILE A 124 27.69 -33.97 -3.80
N GLY A 125 28.36 -32.85 -4.13
CA GLY A 125 29.77 -32.64 -3.80
C GLY A 125 30.05 -32.69 -2.31
N GLY A 126 29.20 -32.03 -1.49
CA GLY A 126 29.31 -32.10 -0.03
C GLY A 126 29.12 -33.51 0.52
N ASN A 127 28.10 -34.25 0.05
CA ASN A 127 27.85 -35.63 0.46
C ASN A 127 29.01 -36.59 0.06
N LEU A 128 29.56 -36.42 -1.15
CA LEU A 128 30.69 -37.21 -1.59
C LEU A 128 31.93 -37.01 -0.68
N VAL A 129 32.23 -35.78 -0.34
CA VAL A 129 33.33 -35.46 0.57
C VAL A 129 33.07 -36.04 1.97
N GLU A 130 31.86 -35.91 2.52
CA GLU A 130 31.49 -36.51 3.80
C GLU A 130 31.68 -38.06 3.77
N LEU A 131 31.23 -38.69 2.71
CA LEU A 131 31.37 -40.15 2.52
C LEU A 131 32.84 -40.58 2.40
N LEU A 132 33.70 -39.81 1.72
CA LEU A 132 35.14 -40.08 1.63
C LEU A 132 35.83 -40.10 3.00
N PHE A 133 35.41 -39.20 3.93
CA PHE A 133 35.92 -39.16 5.29
C PHE A 133 35.35 -40.29 6.18
N ARG A 134 34.24 -40.93 5.81
CA ARG A 134 33.62 -42.04 6.54
C ARG A 134 34.05 -43.41 6.01
N ALA A 135 34.29 -43.50 4.72
CA ALA A 135 34.60 -44.77 4.05
C ALA A 135 36.07 -45.17 4.23
N SER A 136 36.32 -46.48 4.31
CA SER A 136 37.68 -47.03 4.36
C SER A 136 38.37 -47.10 2.99
N SER A 137 37.61 -46.91 1.88
CA SER A 137 38.14 -46.85 0.50
C SER A 137 37.33 -45.91 -0.39
N TRP A 138 37.99 -45.24 -1.32
CA TRP A 138 37.37 -44.36 -2.28
C TRP A 138 36.50 -45.12 -3.31
N GLU A 139 36.84 -46.38 -3.60
CA GLU A 139 36.10 -47.25 -4.52
C GLU A 139 34.69 -47.56 -4.02
N ALA A 140 34.51 -47.72 -2.71
CA ALA A 140 33.21 -47.95 -2.09
C ALA A 140 32.27 -46.74 -2.24
N VAL A 141 32.80 -45.50 -2.28
CA VAL A 141 32.02 -44.28 -2.42
C VAL A 141 31.53 -44.06 -3.85
N LEU A 142 32.31 -44.54 -4.84
CA LEU A 142 31.98 -44.38 -6.27
C LEU A 142 31.04 -45.46 -6.82
N GLN A 143 30.55 -46.36 -5.99
CA GLN A 143 29.57 -47.35 -6.41
C GLN A 143 28.23 -46.68 -6.78
N LEU A 144 27.65 -47.13 -7.88
CA LEU A 144 26.37 -46.61 -8.39
C LEU A 144 25.23 -46.75 -7.35
N SER A 145 25.27 -47.81 -6.54
CA SER A 145 24.35 -48.06 -5.44
C SER A 145 24.36 -46.99 -4.35
N VAL A 146 25.48 -46.27 -4.17
CA VAL A 146 25.62 -45.16 -3.21
C VAL A 146 25.31 -43.82 -3.86
N ILE A 147 25.82 -43.59 -5.08
CA ILE A 147 25.69 -42.30 -5.77
C ILE A 147 24.23 -42.04 -6.16
N TRP A 148 23.49 -43.02 -6.61
CA TRP A 148 22.12 -42.85 -7.08
C TRP A 148 21.15 -42.31 -5.99
N PRO A 149 21.03 -42.94 -4.81
CA PRO A 149 20.16 -42.43 -3.75
C PRO A 149 20.58 -41.05 -3.26
N VAL A 150 21.89 -40.80 -3.10
CA VAL A 150 22.40 -39.47 -2.70
C VAL A 150 22.00 -38.41 -3.69
N SER A 151 22.16 -38.67 -5.00
CA SER A 151 21.83 -37.71 -6.06
C SER A 151 20.33 -37.46 -6.17
N ALA A 152 19.52 -38.52 -6.07
CA ALA A 152 18.06 -38.40 -6.12
C ALA A 152 17.51 -37.60 -4.96
N ILE A 153 18.01 -37.85 -3.74
CA ILE A 153 17.57 -37.10 -2.54
C ILE A 153 18.06 -35.64 -2.59
N ALA A 154 19.29 -35.39 -3.03
CA ALA A 154 19.81 -34.05 -3.20
C ALA A 154 18.96 -33.25 -4.20
N LEU A 155 18.54 -33.86 -5.31
CA LEU A 155 17.67 -33.24 -6.29
C LEU A 155 16.31 -32.86 -5.69
N ILE A 156 15.63 -33.85 -5.09
CA ILE A 156 14.29 -33.61 -4.49
C ILE A 156 14.37 -32.53 -3.42
N ARG A 157 15.34 -32.59 -2.53
CA ARG A 157 15.52 -31.67 -1.42
C ARG A 157 15.83 -30.27 -1.89
N SER A 158 16.76 -30.08 -2.82
CA SER A 158 17.12 -28.79 -3.37
C SER A 158 15.94 -28.09 -4.06
N PHE A 159 15.17 -28.83 -4.88
CA PHE A 159 14.00 -28.27 -5.54
C PHE A 159 12.83 -28.02 -4.58
N PHE A 160 12.65 -28.86 -3.55
CA PHE A 160 11.65 -28.63 -2.51
C PHE A 160 11.93 -27.33 -1.74
N VAL A 161 13.18 -27.18 -1.24
CA VAL A 161 13.60 -25.96 -0.53
C VAL A 161 13.45 -24.72 -1.39
N LEU A 162 13.90 -24.80 -2.65
CA LEU A 162 13.81 -23.69 -3.58
C LEU A 162 12.37 -23.30 -3.87
N SER A 163 11.49 -24.29 -4.08
CA SER A 163 10.06 -24.04 -4.29
C SER A 163 9.42 -23.35 -3.09
N PHE A 164 9.71 -23.84 -1.88
CA PHE A 164 9.23 -23.25 -0.64
C PHE A 164 9.74 -21.80 -0.46
N PHE A 165 11.02 -21.58 -0.70
CA PHE A 165 11.64 -20.25 -0.67
C PHE A 165 10.98 -19.30 -1.67
N ASN A 166 10.76 -19.73 -2.92
CA ASN A 166 10.13 -18.92 -3.95
C ASN A 166 8.67 -18.57 -3.61
N VAL A 167 7.92 -19.49 -2.99
CA VAL A 167 6.55 -19.21 -2.52
C VAL A 167 6.55 -18.12 -1.46
N ILE A 168 7.49 -18.17 -0.50
CA ILE A 168 7.62 -17.12 0.53
C ILE A 168 7.96 -15.78 -0.11
N GLN A 169 8.95 -15.72 -1.02
CA GLN A 169 9.36 -14.52 -1.72
C GLN A 169 8.20 -13.92 -2.54
N LEU A 170 7.45 -14.76 -3.25
CA LEU A 170 6.29 -14.31 -4.03
C LEU A 170 5.18 -13.74 -3.14
N ARG A 171 4.89 -14.38 -2.01
CA ARG A 171 3.92 -13.85 -1.04
C ARG A 171 4.36 -12.51 -0.46
N GLN A 172 5.63 -12.39 -0.10
CA GLN A 172 6.19 -11.15 0.43
C GLN A 172 6.14 -10.02 -0.61
N ALA A 173 6.50 -10.30 -1.88
CA ALA A 173 6.44 -9.34 -2.97
C ALA A 173 4.99 -8.86 -3.21
N LYS A 174 4.02 -9.77 -3.29
CA LYS A 174 2.59 -9.43 -3.44
C LYS A 174 2.06 -8.60 -2.26
N TRP A 175 2.47 -8.94 -1.04
CA TRP A 175 2.07 -8.18 0.13
C TRP A 175 2.63 -6.75 0.11
N MET A 176 3.89 -6.58 -0.30
CA MET A 176 4.51 -5.26 -0.44
C MET A 176 3.85 -4.43 -1.54
N GLU A 177 3.55 -5.05 -2.69
CA GLU A 177 2.83 -4.41 -3.79
C GLU A 177 1.44 -3.91 -3.35
N GLU A 178 0.68 -4.74 -2.64
CA GLU A 178 -0.64 -4.37 -2.10
C GLU A 178 -0.53 -3.22 -1.08
N GLN A 179 0.46 -3.26 -0.18
CA GLN A 179 0.70 -2.17 0.77
C GLN A 179 1.06 -0.86 0.06
N GLN A 180 1.89 -0.94 -0.98
CA GLN A 180 2.25 0.23 -1.78
C GLN A 180 1.03 0.80 -2.52
N ARG A 181 0.18 -0.08 -3.10
CA ARG A 181 -1.06 0.35 -3.76
C ARG A 181 -2.01 1.04 -2.79
N ILE A 182 -2.26 0.46 -1.60
CA ILE A 182 -3.12 1.07 -0.57
C ILE A 182 -2.56 2.43 -0.12
N ARG A 183 -1.24 2.52 0.01
CA ARG A 183 -0.58 3.80 0.37
C ARG A 183 -0.77 4.86 -0.72
N SER A 184 -0.61 4.48 -1.98
CA SER A 184 -0.83 5.37 -3.13
C SER A 184 -2.29 5.84 -3.22
N GLU A 185 -3.26 4.92 -3.08
CA GLU A 185 -4.69 5.26 -3.06
C GLU A 185 -5.02 6.27 -1.94
N ARG A 186 -4.48 6.08 -0.74
CA ARG A 186 -4.67 7.03 0.37
C ARG A 186 -4.07 8.39 0.09
N MET A 187 -2.88 8.43 -0.51
CA MET A 187 -2.22 9.68 -0.87
C MET A 187 -3.07 10.47 -1.87
N LEU A 188 -3.58 9.81 -2.91
CA LEU A 188 -4.46 10.43 -3.90
C LEU A 188 -5.73 11.03 -3.26
N MET A 189 -6.36 10.32 -2.31
CA MET A 189 -7.53 10.84 -1.60
C MET A 189 -7.19 12.05 -0.72
N LEU A 190 -6.04 12.05 -0.06
CA LEU A 190 -5.58 13.21 0.71
C LEU A 190 -5.33 14.42 -0.18
N ILE A 191 -4.70 14.24 -1.33
CA ILE A 191 -4.47 15.33 -2.28
C ILE A 191 -5.80 15.86 -2.82
N ALA A 192 -6.76 14.98 -3.13
CA ALA A 192 -8.09 15.42 -3.55
C ALA A 192 -8.79 16.28 -2.49
N SER A 193 -8.70 15.92 -1.22
CA SER A 193 -9.23 16.73 -0.11
C SER A 193 -8.49 18.05 0.03
N LEU A 194 -7.18 18.10 -0.13
CA LEU A 194 -6.40 19.32 -0.13
C LEU A 194 -6.74 20.23 -1.31
N TYR A 195 -7.01 19.63 -2.49
CA TYR A 195 -7.45 20.38 -3.65
C TYR A 195 -8.81 21.06 -3.42
N GLU A 196 -9.77 20.34 -2.83
CA GLU A 196 -11.07 20.89 -2.41
C GLU A 196 -10.90 22.08 -1.46
N GLU A 197 -10.11 21.90 -0.39
CA GLU A 197 -9.84 22.96 0.59
C GLU A 197 -9.15 24.17 -0.05
N SER A 198 -8.26 23.95 -1.02
CA SER A 198 -7.61 25.00 -1.80
C SER A 198 -8.62 25.84 -2.61
N VAL A 199 -9.62 25.21 -3.23
CA VAL A 199 -10.68 25.92 -3.98
C VAL A 199 -11.54 26.75 -3.03
N HIS A 200 -11.91 26.19 -1.86
CA HIS A 200 -12.65 26.94 -0.83
C HIS A 200 -11.88 28.16 -0.33
N LEU A 201 -10.61 27.98 -0.05
CA LEU A 201 -9.76 29.07 0.42
C LEU A 201 -9.67 30.20 -0.63
N LYS A 202 -9.57 29.83 -1.91
CA LYS A 202 -9.59 30.81 -3.02
C LYS A 202 -10.90 31.63 -3.06
N LYS A 203 -12.05 30.97 -2.83
CA LYS A 203 -13.35 31.65 -2.75
C LYS A 203 -13.40 32.59 -1.56
N THR A 204 -13.00 32.11 -0.38
CA THR A 204 -12.94 32.94 0.84
C THR A 204 -12.06 34.17 0.63
N LEU A 205 -10.91 34.04 -0.06
CA LEU A 205 -10.04 35.16 -0.41
C LEU A 205 -10.76 36.23 -1.24
N ARG A 206 -11.58 35.84 -2.22
CA ARG A 206 -12.39 36.81 -3.01
C ARG A 206 -13.42 37.52 -2.15
N GLN A 207 -14.15 36.77 -1.31
CA GLN A 207 -15.15 37.40 -0.39
C GLN A 207 -14.51 38.36 0.59
N VAL A 208 -13.36 38.01 1.17
CA VAL A 208 -12.59 38.90 2.05
C VAL A 208 -12.14 40.17 1.32
N GLU A 209 -11.82 40.06 0.03
CA GLU A 209 -11.46 41.20 -0.82
C GLU A 209 -12.64 42.17 -1.04
N GLU A 210 -13.84 41.62 -1.30
CA GLU A 210 -15.09 42.40 -1.43
C GLU A 210 -15.42 43.10 -0.11
N ILE A 211 -15.44 42.40 1.01
CA ILE A 211 -15.69 42.95 2.35
C ILE A 211 -14.68 44.07 2.66
N THR A 212 -13.41 43.85 2.34
CA THR A 212 -12.37 44.88 2.55
C THR A 212 -12.71 46.14 1.76
N ARG A 213 -13.14 46.02 0.50
CA ARG A 213 -13.53 47.11 -0.36
C ARG A 213 -14.77 47.86 0.20
N GLU A 214 -15.80 47.12 0.57
CA GLU A 214 -17.01 47.67 1.17
C GLU A 214 -16.73 48.46 2.48
N CYS A 215 -15.85 47.91 3.32
CA CYS A 215 -15.42 48.59 4.55
C CYS A 215 -14.68 49.89 4.27
N TYR A 216 -13.82 49.94 3.23
CA TYR A 216 -13.14 51.17 2.83
C TYR A 216 -14.11 52.21 2.24
N ASP A 217 -15.10 51.77 1.45
CA ASP A 217 -16.13 52.66 0.89
C ASP A 217 -17.05 53.20 1.99
N LEU A 218 -17.40 52.37 2.97
CA LEU A 218 -18.15 52.80 4.16
C LEU A 218 -17.35 53.84 4.96
N TYR A 219 -16.08 53.59 5.23
CA TYR A 219 -15.18 54.54 5.89
C TYR A 219 -15.17 55.88 5.16
N ARG A 220 -15.03 55.92 3.82
CA ARG A 220 -14.97 57.10 3.01
C ARG A 220 -16.27 57.89 3.08
N ARG A 221 -17.44 57.26 2.90
CA ARG A 221 -18.77 57.89 3.00
C ARG A 221 -19.02 58.49 4.38
N MET A 222 -18.63 57.77 5.44
CA MET A 222 -18.82 58.26 6.82
C MET A 222 -17.89 59.43 7.12
N LYS A 223 -16.65 59.42 6.65
CA LYS A 223 -15.70 60.50 6.81
C LYS A 223 -16.17 61.78 6.09
N ASP A 224 -16.70 61.63 4.89
CA ASP A 224 -17.19 62.75 4.09
C ASP A 224 -18.52 63.36 4.66
N SER A 225 -19.30 62.55 5.39
CA SER A 225 -20.59 62.96 6.00
C SER A 225 -20.46 63.29 7.49
N ALA A 226 -19.31 63.08 8.11
CA ALA A 226 -19.13 63.29 9.55
C ALA A 226 -19.15 64.82 9.89
N ARG A 227 -20.25 65.25 10.53
CA ARG A 227 -20.39 66.56 11.16
C ARG A 227 -20.31 66.52 12.68
N ASP A 228 -20.31 65.34 13.28
CA ASP A 228 -20.30 65.06 14.72
C ASP A 228 -19.20 64.07 15.12
N GLU A 229 -18.76 64.13 16.38
CA GLU A 229 -17.76 63.15 16.98
C GLU A 229 -18.16 61.70 16.86
N ASN A 230 -19.45 61.35 16.86
CA ASN A 230 -19.98 60.02 16.63
C ASN A 230 -19.71 59.50 15.21
N GLY A 231 -19.79 60.34 14.18
CA GLY A 231 -19.48 59.98 12.80
C GLY A 231 -18.01 59.61 12.62
N GLU A 232 -17.11 60.33 13.26
CA GLU A 232 -15.68 60.05 13.27
C GLU A 232 -15.35 58.75 14.02
N ALA A 233 -16.06 58.43 15.12
CA ALA A 233 -15.87 57.20 15.86
C ALA A 233 -16.26 55.97 15.01
N PHE A 234 -17.38 56.01 14.30
CA PHE A 234 -17.81 54.95 13.38
C PHE A 234 -16.88 54.82 12.17
N ALA A 235 -16.40 55.92 11.59
CA ALA A 235 -15.41 55.85 10.51
C ALA A 235 -14.12 55.16 10.96
N ARG A 236 -13.61 55.51 12.15
CA ARG A 236 -12.45 54.81 12.73
C ARG A 236 -12.71 53.34 12.98
N GLN A 237 -13.93 52.94 13.35
CA GLN A 237 -14.30 51.55 13.54
C GLN A 237 -14.33 50.78 12.20
N ALA A 238 -14.89 51.34 11.14
CA ALA A 238 -14.89 50.76 9.80
C ALA A 238 -13.46 50.56 9.27
N LEU A 239 -12.58 51.54 9.47
CA LEU A 239 -11.17 51.43 9.09
C LEU A 239 -10.45 50.32 9.87
N ARG A 240 -10.74 50.17 11.16
CA ARG A 240 -10.18 49.08 11.99
C ARG A 240 -10.64 47.72 11.50
N ILE A 241 -11.93 47.54 11.15
CA ILE A 241 -12.47 46.31 10.58
C ILE A 241 -11.77 45.99 9.26
N ALA A 242 -11.65 46.97 8.35
CA ALA A 242 -10.93 46.80 7.09
C ALA A 242 -9.48 46.32 7.30
N GLY A 243 -8.78 46.86 8.32
CA GLY A 243 -7.42 46.41 8.69
C GLY A 243 -7.38 44.97 9.17
N GLN A 244 -8.33 44.57 10.04
CA GLN A 244 -8.41 43.17 10.52
C GLN A 244 -8.73 42.19 9.39
N VAL A 245 -9.68 42.53 8.52
CA VAL A 245 -10.04 41.71 7.34
C VAL A 245 -8.86 41.59 6.39
N HIS A 246 -8.06 42.65 6.23
CA HIS A 246 -6.84 42.61 5.41
C HIS A 246 -5.77 41.67 5.97
N GLU A 247 -5.63 41.60 7.28
CA GLU A 247 -4.72 40.65 7.95
C GLU A 247 -5.16 39.18 7.70
N VAL A 248 -6.45 38.89 7.88
CA VAL A 248 -7.03 37.58 7.58
C VAL A 248 -6.80 37.21 6.11
N LYS A 249 -6.92 38.17 5.18
CA LYS A 249 -6.60 37.95 3.76
C LYS A 249 -5.16 37.50 3.57
N LYS A 250 -4.18 38.15 4.22
CA LYS A 250 -2.77 37.80 4.09
C LYS A 250 -2.47 36.37 4.58
N ASP A 251 -3.06 36.01 5.72
CA ASP A 251 -2.87 34.67 6.28
C ASP A 251 -3.46 33.59 5.37
N ASN A 252 -4.67 33.81 4.88
CA ASN A 252 -5.32 32.91 3.92
C ASN A 252 -4.52 32.82 2.60
N GLN A 253 -3.92 33.91 2.12
CA GLN A 253 -3.05 33.89 0.93
C GLN A 253 -1.80 33.00 1.15
N ARG A 254 -1.19 33.05 2.35
CA ARG A 254 -0.04 32.20 2.69
C ARG A 254 -0.43 30.72 2.73
N ILE A 255 -1.59 30.41 3.34
CA ILE A 255 -2.12 29.04 3.40
C ILE A 255 -2.41 28.53 1.98
N TYR A 256 -3.08 29.32 1.14
CA TYR A 256 -3.37 28.97 -0.24
C TYR A 256 -2.10 28.71 -1.05
N ALA A 257 -1.08 29.56 -0.94
CA ALA A 257 0.20 29.37 -1.61
C ALA A 257 0.91 28.08 -1.16
N GLY A 258 0.87 27.79 0.14
CA GLY A 258 1.42 26.54 0.71
C GLY A 258 0.70 25.30 0.19
N LEU A 259 -0.63 25.30 0.20
CA LEU A 259 -1.45 24.20 -0.34
C LEU A 259 -1.22 24.01 -1.84
N SER A 260 -1.23 25.09 -2.62
CA SER A 260 -0.99 25.04 -4.08
C SER A 260 0.39 24.47 -4.40
N LYS A 261 1.42 24.80 -3.60
CA LYS A 261 2.75 24.23 -3.76
C LYS A 261 2.77 22.75 -3.47
N LEU A 262 2.15 22.31 -2.37
CA LEU A 262 2.07 20.86 -2.03
C LEU A 262 1.35 20.05 -3.10
N ILE A 263 0.30 20.61 -3.71
CA ILE A 263 -0.44 19.96 -4.79
C ILE A 263 0.41 19.92 -6.08
N SER A 264 1.20 20.96 -6.36
CA SER A 264 1.99 21.07 -7.61
C SER A 264 3.30 20.28 -7.60
N ASP A 265 3.94 20.10 -6.44
CA ASP A 265 5.23 19.40 -6.33
C ASP A 265 5.13 17.87 -6.53
N GLU A 266 3.93 17.27 -6.48
CA GLU A 266 3.72 15.82 -6.70
C GLU A 266 3.32 15.44 -8.14
N ASN A 267 3.34 16.36 -9.09
CA ASN A 267 2.83 16.20 -10.46
C ASN A 267 3.72 15.33 -11.37
N ALA A 268 3.69 14.00 -11.16
CA ALA A 268 4.21 13.06 -12.16
C ALA A 268 3.11 12.49 -13.09
N LYS A 269 1.82 12.53 -12.69
CA LYS A 269 0.68 12.09 -13.50
C LYS A 269 -0.59 12.78 -13.02
N ASP A 270 -1.05 13.78 -13.76
CA ASP A 270 -2.32 14.48 -13.46
C ASP A 270 -3.57 13.71 -13.91
N TYR A 271 -3.39 12.62 -14.66
CA TYR A 271 -4.46 11.84 -15.29
C TYR A 271 -4.35 10.35 -14.96
N LEU A 272 -5.49 9.73 -14.67
CA LEU A 272 -5.65 8.29 -14.50
C LEU A 272 -6.87 7.79 -15.28
N PRO A 273 -6.91 6.48 -15.63
CA PRO A 273 -8.08 5.87 -16.22
C PRO A 273 -9.32 6.04 -15.33
N LEU A 274 -10.44 6.43 -15.92
CA LEU A 274 -11.71 6.69 -15.22
C LEU A 274 -12.15 5.50 -14.37
N GLY A 275 -12.00 4.28 -14.88
CA GLY A 275 -12.31 3.07 -14.13
C GLY A 275 -11.46 2.88 -12.88
N GLU A 276 -10.22 3.34 -12.88
CA GLU A 276 -9.35 3.31 -11.70
C GLU A 276 -9.78 4.35 -10.67
N LEU A 277 -10.10 5.56 -11.11
CA LEU A 277 -10.59 6.63 -10.24
C LEU A 277 -11.89 6.22 -9.52
N ILE A 278 -12.86 5.67 -10.24
CA ILE A 278 -14.11 5.19 -9.64
C ILE A 278 -13.85 4.06 -8.64
N ARG A 279 -12.93 3.14 -8.94
CA ARG A 279 -12.54 2.06 -7.98
C ARG A 279 -11.91 2.61 -6.71
N ILE A 280 -11.06 3.65 -6.82
CA ILE A 280 -10.45 4.32 -5.66
C ILE A 280 -11.54 4.94 -4.78
N ILE A 281 -12.49 5.67 -5.38
CA ILE A 281 -13.60 6.32 -4.68
C ILE A 281 -14.46 5.28 -3.96
N VAL A 282 -14.86 4.21 -4.65
CA VAL A 282 -15.69 3.15 -4.06
C VAL A 282 -14.98 2.51 -2.87
N ARG A 283 -13.74 2.09 -3.01
CA ARG A 283 -12.95 1.49 -1.91
C ARG A 283 -12.78 2.40 -0.71
N ALA A 284 -12.53 3.70 -0.97
CA ALA A 284 -12.40 4.67 0.12
C ALA A 284 -13.71 4.79 0.90
N ASN A 285 -14.84 4.84 0.19
CA ASN A 285 -16.16 4.99 0.79
C ASN A 285 -16.71 3.68 1.39
N GLU A 286 -16.35 2.50 0.89
CA GLU A 286 -16.58 1.23 1.58
C GLU A 286 -15.95 1.20 2.96
N LYS A 287 -14.70 1.68 3.04
CA LYS A 287 -14.00 1.79 4.32
C LYS A 287 -14.64 2.83 5.23
N TYR A 288 -15.05 3.96 4.67
CA TYR A 288 -15.74 5.03 5.40
C TYR A 288 -17.09 4.54 5.96
N ALA A 289 -17.89 3.82 5.15
CA ALA A 289 -19.15 3.21 5.60
C ALA A 289 -18.93 2.25 6.79
N ARG A 290 -17.91 1.38 6.73
CA ARG A 290 -17.56 0.48 7.84
C ARG A 290 -17.12 1.23 9.10
N LEU A 291 -16.39 2.33 8.98
CA LEU A 291 -16.02 3.17 10.12
C LEU A 291 -17.23 3.81 10.79
N LEU A 292 -18.27 4.13 10.01
CA LEU A 292 -19.55 4.62 10.51
C LEU A 292 -20.47 3.50 11.03
N GLY A 293 -20.03 2.23 10.99
CA GLY A 293 -20.85 1.09 11.40
C GLY A 293 -21.97 0.74 10.44
N LYS A 294 -21.90 1.18 9.17
CA LYS A 294 -22.95 0.99 8.16
C LYS A 294 -22.61 -0.17 7.22
N ASP A 295 -23.64 -0.93 6.84
CA ASP A 295 -23.57 -2.03 5.86
C ASP A 295 -24.09 -1.55 4.50
N ILE A 296 -23.20 -0.98 3.67
CA ILE A 296 -23.55 -0.35 2.40
C ILE A 296 -22.99 -1.17 1.24
N ARG A 297 -23.86 -1.53 0.29
CA ARG A 297 -23.48 -2.17 -0.97
C ARG A 297 -23.17 -1.07 -2.00
N PHE A 298 -22.03 -1.19 -2.67
CA PHE A 298 -21.64 -0.28 -3.74
C PHE A 298 -21.81 -0.98 -5.10
N GLU A 299 -22.47 -0.27 -6.04
CA GLU A 299 -22.63 -0.69 -7.43
C GLU A 299 -21.97 0.33 -8.34
N ALA A 300 -20.94 -0.07 -9.09
CA ALA A 300 -20.21 0.82 -9.98
C ALA A 300 -20.36 0.40 -11.45
N ARG A 301 -20.70 1.36 -12.33
CA ARG A 301 -20.76 1.18 -13.76
C ARG A 301 -19.99 2.27 -14.47
N VAL A 302 -19.04 1.90 -15.33
CA VAL A 302 -18.21 2.83 -16.11
C VAL A 302 -18.20 2.38 -17.56
N ASP A 303 -18.74 3.19 -18.47
CA ASP A 303 -18.85 2.83 -19.90
C ASP A 303 -17.52 3.01 -20.64
N ALA A 304 -16.65 3.94 -20.20
CA ALA A 304 -15.32 4.19 -20.79
C ALA A 304 -14.20 4.10 -19.72
N PRO A 305 -13.88 2.90 -19.21
CA PRO A 305 -12.98 2.74 -18.07
C PRO A 305 -11.54 3.20 -18.35
N GLU A 306 -11.08 3.17 -19.59
CA GLU A 306 -9.72 3.56 -19.98
C GLU A 306 -9.57 5.07 -20.29
N LEU A 307 -10.65 5.85 -20.22
CA LEU A 307 -10.63 7.29 -20.49
C LEU A 307 -9.74 8.00 -19.46
N PRO A 308 -8.63 8.68 -19.88
CA PRO A 308 -7.74 9.38 -18.95
C PRO A 308 -8.39 10.65 -18.43
N CYS A 309 -8.82 10.66 -17.17
CA CYS A 309 -9.45 11.80 -16.52
C CYS A 309 -8.53 12.46 -15.50
N HIS A 310 -8.68 13.79 -15.34
CA HIS A 310 -7.92 14.56 -14.36
C HIS A 310 -8.24 14.07 -12.95
N ILE A 311 -7.19 13.64 -12.23
CA ILE A 311 -7.30 12.92 -10.96
C ILE A 311 -8.06 13.72 -9.91
N TYR A 312 -7.55 14.90 -9.59
CA TYR A 312 -8.02 15.69 -8.45
C TYR A 312 -9.44 16.20 -8.64
N THR A 313 -9.77 16.64 -9.85
CA THR A 313 -11.11 17.10 -10.19
C THR A 313 -12.12 15.95 -10.10
N THR A 314 -11.82 14.80 -10.69
CA THR A 314 -12.74 13.65 -10.67
C THR A 314 -12.91 13.11 -9.25
N LEU A 315 -11.79 12.92 -8.50
CA LEU A 315 -11.85 12.45 -7.12
C LEU A 315 -12.64 13.39 -6.23
N SER A 316 -12.36 14.71 -6.28
CA SER A 316 -13.02 15.67 -5.40
C SER A 316 -14.53 15.79 -5.69
N LEU A 317 -14.92 15.83 -6.95
CA LEU A 317 -16.33 15.93 -7.32
C LEU A 317 -17.13 14.67 -6.98
N VAL A 318 -16.67 13.53 -7.46
CA VAL A 318 -17.43 12.27 -7.31
C VAL A 318 -17.39 11.78 -5.87
N ASN A 319 -16.23 11.90 -5.18
CA ASN A 319 -16.12 11.49 -3.78
C ASN A 319 -17.04 12.29 -2.85
N ASN A 320 -17.21 13.60 -3.08
CA ASN A 320 -18.17 14.40 -2.32
C ASN A 320 -19.61 13.87 -2.43
N LEU A 321 -20.02 13.48 -3.65
CA LEU A 321 -21.34 12.91 -3.84
C LEU A 321 -21.48 11.53 -3.19
N VAL A 322 -20.49 10.68 -3.35
CA VAL A 322 -20.51 9.31 -2.78
C VAL A 322 -20.46 9.36 -1.25
N ALA A 323 -19.65 10.22 -0.64
CA ALA A 323 -19.61 10.41 0.81
C ALA A 323 -20.96 10.91 1.33
N ASN A 324 -21.61 11.85 0.62
CA ASN A 324 -22.94 12.33 0.97
C ASN A 324 -24.00 11.23 0.93
N ALA A 325 -23.94 10.34 -0.06
CA ALA A 325 -24.81 9.17 -0.19
C ALA A 325 -24.60 8.19 0.98
N VAL A 326 -23.34 7.88 1.31
CA VAL A 326 -22.98 7.03 2.47
C VAL A 326 -23.52 7.59 3.78
N GLU A 327 -23.41 8.91 3.97
CA GLU A 327 -23.89 9.59 5.17
C GLU A 327 -25.42 9.61 5.26
N ALA A 328 -26.11 9.75 4.11
CA ALA A 328 -27.58 9.77 4.06
C ALA A 328 -28.21 8.43 4.46
N ILE A 329 -27.62 7.32 4.12
CA ILE A 329 -28.06 5.97 4.51
C ILE A 329 -27.87 5.79 6.02
N ARG A 330 -28.90 5.25 6.73
CA ARG A 330 -28.85 5.09 8.19
C ARG A 330 -27.95 3.92 8.60
N GLU A 331 -28.35 2.70 8.29
CA GLU A 331 -27.64 1.47 8.71
C GLU A 331 -27.26 0.58 7.52
N ARG A 332 -28.23 0.31 6.64
CA ARG A 332 -28.04 -0.55 5.45
C ARG A 332 -28.63 0.11 4.24
N GLY A 333 -27.98 -0.09 3.10
CA GLY A 333 -28.47 0.41 1.82
C GLY A 333 -27.48 0.19 0.68
N THR A 334 -27.81 0.82 -0.46
CA THR A 334 -27.04 0.70 -1.69
C THR A 334 -26.66 2.08 -2.20
N VAL A 335 -25.41 2.25 -2.60
CA VAL A 335 -24.90 3.42 -3.31
C VAL A 335 -24.50 2.99 -4.72
N ALA A 336 -25.14 3.56 -5.72
CA ALA A 336 -24.79 3.37 -7.12
C ALA A 336 -23.95 4.51 -7.65
N VAL A 337 -22.86 4.19 -8.33
CA VAL A 337 -21.96 5.17 -8.97
C VAL A 337 -21.87 4.82 -10.44
N SER A 338 -22.27 5.72 -11.33
CA SER A 338 -22.13 5.53 -12.76
C SER A 338 -21.37 6.68 -13.42
N ALA A 339 -20.54 6.31 -14.41
CA ALA A 339 -19.85 7.26 -15.28
C ALA A 339 -20.08 6.85 -16.73
N THR A 340 -20.82 7.69 -17.48
CA THR A 340 -21.26 7.39 -18.84
C THR A 340 -20.90 8.54 -19.78
N LEU A 341 -20.50 8.21 -21.02
CA LEU A 341 -20.31 9.18 -22.09
C LEU A 341 -21.62 9.37 -22.86
N ASP A 342 -21.85 10.57 -23.35
CA ASP A 342 -22.93 10.81 -24.31
C ASP A 342 -22.61 10.17 -25.69
N GLU A 343 -23.59 10.08 -26.58
CA GLU A 343 -23.45 9.48 -27.90
C GLU A 343 -22.36 10.17 -28.77
N ARG A 344 -22.12 11.45 -28.55
CA ARG A 344 -21.12 12.26 -29.27
C ARG A 344 -19.74 12.27 -28.60
N GLN A 345 -19.62 11.64 -27.41
CA GLN A 345 -18.42 11.64 -26.58
C GLN A 345 -17.93 13.04 -26.19
N GLU A 346 -18.84 14.00 -26.17
CA GLU A 346 -18.54 15.40 -25.80
C GLU A 346 -18.76 15.65 -24.31
N TRP A 347 -19.65 14.88 -23.69
CA TRP A 347 -20.04 15.05 -22.28
C TRP A 347 -19.83 13.75 -21.48
N LEU A 348 -19.20 13.91 -20.35
CA LEU A 348 -19.07 12.85 -19.34
C LEU A 348 -20.09 13.12 -18.23
N ARG A 349 -20.97 12.13 -18.01
CA ARG A 349 -22.02 12.15 -16.99
C ARG A 349 -21.61 11.25 -15.83
N PHE A 350 -21.46 11.81 -14.64
CA PHE A 350 -21.38 11.08 -13.39
C PHE A 350 -22.74 11.09 -12.72
N ALA A 351 -23.21 9.94 -12.25
CA ALA A 351 -24.41 9.88 -11.44
C ALA A 351 -24.14 9.04 -10.18
N VAL A 352 -24.53 9.57 -9.04
CA VAL A 352 -24.44 8.93 -7.73
C VAL A 352 -25.84 8.85 -7.14
N GLY A 353 -26.34 7.63 -6.95
CA GLY A 353 -27.66 7.35 -6.39
C GLY A 353 -27.56 6.64 -5.05
N ASP A 354 -28.48 6.93 -4.14
CA ASP A 354 -28.63 6.25 -2.86
C ASP A 354 -30.10 5.85 -2.61
N ASP A 355 -30.28 4.76 -1.87
CA ASP A 355 -31.58 4.26 -1.41
C ASP A 355 -31.90 4.72 0.02
N GLY A 356 -31.30 5.81 0.46
CA GLY A 356 -31.52 6.45 1.75
C GLY A 356 -32.91 7.08 1.88
N PRO A 357 -33.09 8.00 2.87
CA PRO A 357 -34.38 8.64 3.13
C PRO A 357 -34.83 9.64 2.07
N GLY A 358 -34.03 9.87 1.01
CA GLY A 358 -34.30 10.89 0.00
C GLY A 358 -34.05 12.31 0.50
N ILE A 359 -34.52 13.30 -0.25
CA ILE A 359 -34.30 14.73 -0.01
C ILE A 359 -35.54 15.35 0.62
N ALA A 360 -35.44 15.73 1.90
CA ALA A 360 -36.56 16.33 2.62
C ALA A 360 -36.77 17.86 2.33
N VAL A 361 -35.79 18.47 1.66
CA VAL A 361 -35.82 19.93 1.37
C VAL A 361 -36.64 20.23 0.14
N LYS A 362 -37.72 21.03 0.28
CA LYS A 362 -38.61 21.40 -0.81
C LYS A 362 -37.89 22.24 -1.89
N ASP A 363 -37.04 23.17 -1.49
CA ASP A 363 -36.24 23.99 -2.39
C ASP A 363 -34.85 23.38 -2.54
N LYS A 364 -34.64 22.65 -3.62
CA LYS A 364 -33.39 21.94 -3.95
C LYS A 364 -32.21 22.90 -4.16
N GLU A 365 -32.48 24.16 -4.52
CA GLU A 365 -31.43 25.16 -4.67
C GLU A 365 -30.73 25.48 -3.34
N LEU A 366 -31.41 25.32 -2.20
CA LEU A 366 -30.83 25.53 -0.88
C LEU A 366 -29.71 24.54 -0.58
N LEU A 367 -29.77 23.30 -1.14
CA LEU A 367 -28.74 22.28 -0.93
C LEU A 367 -27.37 22.70 -1.47
N PHE A 368 -27.35 23.59 -2.44
CA PHE A 368 -26.11 24.08 -3.05
C PHE A 368 -25.67 25.45 -2.49
N LYS A 369 -26.39 25.99 -1.51
CA LYS A 369 -25.95 27.24 -0.84
C LYS A 369 -24.82 26.91 0.15
N PRO A 370 -23.70 27.64 0.13
CA PRO A 370 -22.60 27.43 1.08
C PRO A 370 -23.09 27.54 2.53
N GLY A 371 -22.69 26.57 3.36
CA GLY A 371 -23.07 26.52 4.77
C GLY A 371 -24.46 25.91 5.05
N PHE A 372 -25.23 25.57 4.02
CA PHE A 372 -26.51 24.89 4.23
C PHE A 372 -26.27 23.40 4.51
N THR A 373 -26.75 22.91 5.63
CA THR A 373 -26.67 21.51 6.02
C THR A 373 -27.90 21.08 6.77
N THR A 374 -28.31 19.84 6.55
CA THR A 374 -29.31 19.12 7.35
C THR A 374 -28.66 18.09 8.27
N LYS A 375 -27.32 18.01 8.29
CA LYS A 375 -26.54 17.04 9.02
C LYS A 375 -25.93 17.65 10.27
N PHE A 376 -26.03 16.94 11.40
CA PHE A 376 -25.44 17.31 12.67
C PHE A 376 -24.57 16.14 13.17
N ASP A 377 -23.45 16.45 13.80
CA ASP A 377 -22.60 15.46 14.43
C ASP A 377 -23.19 14.97 15.76
N VAL A 378 -22.49 14.00 16.41
CA VAL A 378 -22.91 13.42 17.70
C VAL A 378 -22.99 14.48 18.83
N SER A 379 -22.25 15.58 18.67
CA SER A 379 -22.24 16.72 19.62
C SER A 379 -23.31 17.77 19.29
N GLY A 380 -24.10 17.58 18.23
CA GLY A 380 -25.13 18.51 17.78
C GLY A 380 -24.59 19.70 16.98
N GLN A 381 -23.32 19.67 16.56
CA GLN A 381 -22.77 20.69 15.68
C GLN A 381 -23.13 20.40 14.20
N PRO A 382 -23.54 21.42 13.44
CA PRO A 382 -23.84 21.25 12.03
C PRO A 382 -22.57 20.91 11.24
N SER A 383 -22.67 20.03 10.25
CA SER A 383 -21.60 19.82 9.28
C SER A 383 -21.35 21.11 8.48
N THR A 384 -20.20 21.25 7.84
CA THR A 384 -19.79 22.49 7.15
C THR A 384 -20.74 22.94 6.04
N GLY A 385 -21.58 22.05 5.49
CA GLY A 385 -22.52 22.37 4.40
C GLY A 385 -21.84 22.87 3.13
N ILE A 386 -20.57 22.50 2.92
CA ILE A 386 -19.73 23.04 1.84
C ILE A 386 -19.66 22.09 0.63
N GLY A 387 -19.75 20.78 0.84
CA GLY A 387 -19.47 19.78 -0.20
C GLY A 387 -20.31 19.93 -1.48
N LEU A 388 -21.64 20.10 -1.39
CA LEU A 388 -22.50 20.26 -2.56
C LEU A 388 -22.32 21.63 -3.25
N SER A 389 -22.09 22.70 -2.48
CA SER A 389 -21.79 24.02 -3.06
C SER A 389 -20.46 24.01 -3.82
N TYR A 390 -19.44 23.28 -3.31
CA TYR A 390 -18.19 23.05 -4.00
C TYR A 390 -18.40 22.28 -5.32
N VAL A 391 -19.17 21.19 -5.30
CA VAL A 391 -19.45 20.40 -6.51
C VAL A 391 -20.09 21.26 -7.59
N ARG A 392 -21.05 22.13 -7.24
CA ARG A 392 -21.69 23.06 -8.20
C ARG A 392 -20.68 24.06 -8.75
N GLU A 393 -19.92 24.72 -7.89
CA GLU A 393 -18.94 25.74 -8.29
C GLU A 393 -17.87 25.20 -9.25
N VAL A 394 -17.31 24.01 -8.95
CA VAL A 394 -16.31 23.39 -9.81
C VAL A 394 -16.95 22.94 -11.13
N ALA A 395 -18.14 22.33 -11.09
CA ALA A 395 -18.85 21.95 -12.31
C ALA A 395 -19.11 23.16 -13.22
N GLU A 396 -19.63 24.27 -12.70
CA GLU A 396 -19.87 25.53 -13.44
C GLU A 396 -18.56 26.13 -13.97
N THR A 397 -17.48 26.12 -13.19
CA THR A 397 -16.15 26.58 -13.62
C THR A 397 -15.64 25.79 -14.83
N LEU A 398 -15.97 24.49 -14.90
CA LEU A 398 -15.65 23.58 -16.00
C LEU A 398 -16.71 23.62 -17.11
N GLN A 399 -17.62 24.60 -17.12
CA GLN A 399 -18.72 24.75 -18.08
C GLN A 399 -19.69 23.54 -18.09
N GLY A 400 -19.78 22.86 -16.97
CA GLY A 400 -20.72 21.78 -16.73
C GLY A 400 -21.90 22.23 -15.87
N HIS A 401 -22.72 21.27 -15.44
CA HIS A 401 -23.85 21.51 -14.56
C HIS A 401 -24.13 20.33 -13.63
N VAL A 402 -24.86 20.61 -12.55
CA VAL A 402 -25.26 19.64 -11.54
C VAL A 402 -26.78 19.58 -11.47
N GLU A 403 -27.35 18.38 -11.48
CA GLU A 403 -28.77 18.11 -11.38
C GLU A 403 -29.07 17.18 -10.20
N ILE A 404 -30.28 17.25 -9.67
CA ILE A 404 -30.79 16.33 -8.65
C ILE A 404 -32.08 15.71 -9.15
N CYS A 405 -32.13 14.39 -9.19
CA CYS A 405 -33.31 13.60 -9.50
C CYS A 405 -33.75 12.82 -8.25
N GLU A 406 -35.03 12.63 -8.07
CA GLU A 406 -35.61 11.83 -6.99
C GLU A 406 -36.39 10.65 -7.56
N ASN A 407 -36.43 9.57 -6.81
CA ASN A 407 -37.19 8.35 -7.17
C ASN A 407 -36.91 7.86 -8.60
N THR A 408 -35.62 7.88 -8.97
CA THR A 408 -35.18 7.48 -10.31
C THR A 408 -34.42 6.15 -10.21
N ASP A 409 -34.70 5.19 -11.07
CA ASP A 409 -34.01 3.89 -11.19
C ASP A 409 -33.95 3.08 -9.87
N GLY A 410 -34.93 3.29 -8.96
CA GLY A 410 -35.00 2.60 -7.68
C GLY A 410 -34.19 3.27 -6.56
N TYR A 411 -33.57 4.43 -6.80
CA TYR A 411 -32.86 5.24 -5.82
C TYR A 411 -33.70 6.42 -5.35
N ALA A 412 -33.64 6.70 -4.05
CA ALA A 412 -34.41 7.78 -3.43
C ALA A 412 -33.88 9.18 -3.80
N ALA A 413 -32.57 9.31 -3.94
CA ALA A 413 -31.90 10.51 -4.44
C ALA A 413 -30.82 10.13 -5.46
N VAL A 414 -30.71 10.89 -6.55
CA VAL A 414 -29.65 10.76 -7.56
C VAL A 414 -29.06 12.12 -7.87
N PHE A 415 -27.78 12.29 -7.59
CA PHE A 415 -27.02 13.48 -7.98
C PHE A 415 -26.29 13.22 -9.29
N ILE A 416 -26.42 14.13 -10.23
CA ILE A 416 -25.86 14.00 -11.57
C ILE A 416 -24.96 15.20 -11.85
N ILE A 417 -23.72 14.94 -12.24
CA ILE A 417 -22.78 15.96 -12.74
C ILE A 417 -22.56 15.69 -14.22
N ARG A 418 -22.70 16.71 -15.07
CA ARG A 418 -22.34 16.63 -16.49
C ARG A 418 -21.21 17.60 -16.77
N LEU A 419 -20.08 17.11 -17.30
CA LEU A 419 -18.89 17.89 -17.60
C LEU A 419 -18.46 17.67 -19.04
N PRO A 420 -17.99 18.74 -19.73
CA PRO A 420 -17.40 18.56 -21.06
C PRO A 420 -16.12 17.73 -20.95
N VAL A 421 -15.99 16.74 -21.81
CA VAL A 421 -14.81 15.86 -21.91
C VAL A 421 -13.53 16.67 -22.11
N ALA A 422 -13.62 17.74 -22.92
CA ALA A 422 -12.49 18.64 -23.21
C ALA A 422 -11.84 19.29 -21.98
N HIS A 423 -12.55 19.39 -20.85
CA HIS A 423 -12.06 20.00 -19.61
C HIS A 423 -11.58 18.98 -18.58
N LEU A 424 -11.86 17.70 -18.78
CA LEU A 424 -11.48 16.60 -17.87
C LEU A 424 -10.43 15.68 -18.41
N VAL A 425 -10.30 15.58 -19.73
CA VAL A 425 -9.48 14.58 -20.39
C VAL A 425 -8.22 15.24 -20.96
N GLN A 426 -7.10 14.54 -20.89
CA GLN A 426 -5.86 14.97 -21.51
C GLN A 426 -6.08 15.11 -23.03
N LYS A 427 -5.83 16.29 -23.60
CA LYS A 427 -5.77 16.43 -25.06
C LYS A 427 -4.55 15.63 -25.55
N GLY A 428 -4.80 14.60 -26.34
CA GLY A 428 -3.78 13.78 -26.99
C GLY A 428 -2.96 14.61 -27.98
#